data_d91c785008fee7d110262fec28a1387d
#
_entry.id   d91c785008fee7d110262fec28a1387d
#
_cell.length_a   1.000
_cell.length_b   1.000
_cell.length_c   1.000
_cell.angle_alpha   90.00
_cell.angle_beta   90.00
_cell.angle_gamma   90.00
#
_symmetry.space_group_name_H-M   'P 1'
#
loop_
_entity.id
_entity.type
_entity.pdbx_description
1 polymer ?
#
loop_
_entity_poly.entity_id
_entity_poly.type
_entity_poly.pdbx_seq_one_letter_code
_entity_poly.pdbx_strand_id
1 'polypeptide(L)'
;IFNEDGYYWPMAHYGPADTDVQRQAIIDRVNYDDPISKETQLMARQLADLKAGRTIEQPIYDYDLHDRSTETRTISPAPIIILEGIHALSVPELKPLIDLSIYVDTPDDLRLARRLRRDVVERGRSVESVLAQYLGTVRAAHYRHTYPAMFEADLVIADEGLPAYGQVRASEDAIARMLAPILDRMRTEGVI
;
A
#
# COMPACT_ATOMS: atom_id res chain seq x y z
N ILE A 1 2.66 -9.95 7.99
CA ILE A 1 2.20 -8.85 7.13
C ILE A 1 2.54 -9.18 5.69
N PHE A 2 1.56 -9.04 4.82
CA PHE A 2 1.65 -9.22 3.38
C PHE A 2 1.57 -7.83 2.73
N ASN A 3 2.69 -7.36 2.18
CA ASN A 3 2.82 -6.00 1.66
C ASN A 3 2.55 -5.98 0.15
N GLU A 4 1.64 -5.14 -0.30
CA GLU A 4 1.29 -4.95 -1.70
C GLU A 4 2.42 -4.34 -2.54
N ASP A 5 3.27 -3.51 -1.93
CA ASP A 5 4.29 -2.77 -2.67
C ASP A 5 5.39 -3.66 -3.26
N GLY A 6 5.60 -4.86 -2.72
CA GLY A 6 6.50 -5.84 -3.34
C GLY A 6 6.09 -6.26 -4.76
N TYR A 7 4.83 -6.07 -5.12
CA TYR A 7 4.27 -6.56 -6.37
C TYR A 7 4.29 -5.55 -7.53
N TYR A 8 4.92 -4.40 -7.39
CA TYR A 8 5.19 -3.56 -8.56
C TYR A 8 5.91 -4.40 -9.62
N TRP A 9 5.55 -4.21 -10.89
CA TRP A 9 6.23 -4.88 -11.99
C TRP A 9 7.72 -4.55 -12.00
N PRO A 10 8.59 -5.52 -12.32
CA PRO A 10 9.98 -5.22 -12.58
C PRO A 10 10.11 -4.26 -13.78
N MET A 11 11.14 -3.44 -13.78
CA MET A 11 11.34 -2.40 -14.80
C MET A 11 11.38 -2.99 -16.22
N ALA A 12 11.92 -4.19 -16.38
CA ALA A 12 11.97 -4.92 -17.67
C ALA A 12 10.56 -5.21 -18.25
N HIS A 13 9.49 -5.20 -17.40
CA HIS A 13 8.11 -5.33 -17.88
C HIS A 13 7.70 -4.16 -18.80
N TYR A 14 8.25 -2.99 -18.58
CA TYR A 14 7.90 -1.78 -19.30
C TYR A 14 8.76 -1.53 -20.55
N GLY A 15 9.82 -2.31 -20.75
CA GLY A 15 10.72 -2.23 -21.88
C GLY A 15 12.20 -2.32 -21.49
N PRO A 16 13.13 -2.09 -22.45
CA PRO A 16 14.56 -2.09 -22.15
C PRO A 16 14.93 -1.08 -21.09
N ALA A 17 15.76 -1.48 -20.13
CA ALA A 17 16.17 -0.68 -18.99
C ALA A 17 17.69 -0.82 -18.70
N ASP A 18 18.47 -0.98 -19.78
CA ASP A 18 19.92 -1.25 -19.72
C ASP A 18 20.74 0.03 -19.45
N THR A 19 20.14 1.20 -19.70
CA THR A 19 20.80 2.50 -19.51
C THR A 19 19.98 3.39 -18.58
N ASP A 20 20.62 4.34 -17.91
CA ASP A 20 19.96 5.31 -17.03
C ASP A 20 18.90 6.14 -17.77
N VAL A 21 19.15 6.46 -19.04
CA VAL A 21 18.19 7.19 -19.90
C VAL A 21 16.92 6.37 -20.13
N GLN A 22 17.05 5.08 -20.43
CA GLN A 22 15.91 4.18 -20.60
C GLN A 22 15.14 4.00 -19.29
N ARG A 23 15.85 3.80 -18.19
CA ARG A 23 15.25 3.68 -16.85
C ARG A 23 14.47 4.94 -16.49
N GLN A 24 15.07 6.13 -16.66
CA GLN A 24 14.39 7.39 -16.37
C GLN A 24 13.14 7.59 -17.24
N ALA A 25 13.21 7.26 -18.53
CA ALA A 25 12.05 7.34 -19.42
C ALA A 25 10.90 6.40 -19.01
N ILE A 26 11.19 5.25 -18.41
CA ILE A 26 10.19 4.36 -17.81
C ILE A 26 9.60 5.00 -16.56
N ILE A 27 10.42 5.48 -15.63
CA ILE A 27 10.00 6.12 -14.39
C ILE A 27 9.06 7.30 -14.66
N ASP A 28 9.39 8.14 -15.62
CA ASP A 28 8.61 9.32 -15.99
C ASP A 28 7.24 8.99 -16.61
N ARG A 29 7.13 7.83 -17.25
CA ARG A 29 5.94 7.37 -17.98
C ARG A 29 4.97 6.55 -17.13
N VAL A 30 5.49 5.76 -16.18
CA VAL A 30 4.69 4.81 -15.43
C VAL A 30 3.93 5.53 -14.31
N ASN A 31 2.62 5.33 -14.27
CA ASN A 31 1.82 5.75 -13.12
C ASN A 31 1.84 4.66 -12.03
N TYR A 32 2.73 4.80 -11.08
CA TYR A 32 2.88 3.86 -9.95
C TYR A 32 1.70 3.91 -8.95
N ASP A 33 0.82 4.90 -9.07
CA ASP A 33 -0.40 5.01 -8.25
C ASP A 33 -1.62 4.31 -8.89
N ASP A 34 -1.44 3.68 -10.06
CA ASP A 34 -2.47 2.90 -10.75
C ASP A 34 -2.29 1.40 -10.44
N PRO A 35 -3.36 0.63 -10.14
CA PRO A 35 -3.27 -0.82 -9.88
C PRO A 35 -2.58 -1.61 -11.00
N ILE A 36 -2.65 -1.14 -12.26
CA ILE A 36 -1.99 -1.78 -13.40
C ILE A 36 -0.46 -1.82 -13.27
N SER A 37 0.11 -0.97 -12.43
CA SER A 37 1.55 -0.97 -12.13
C SER A 37 1.99 -2.17 -11.28
N LYS A 38 1.06 -2.99 -10.81
CA LYS A 38 1.32 -4.14 -9.95
C LYS A 38 0.92 -5.46 -10.60
N GLU A 39 1.64 -6.52 -10.28
CA GLU A 39 1.35 -7.89 -10.69
C GLU A 39 0.27 -8.50 -9.79
N THR A 40 -0.97 -8.03 -9.96
CA THR A 40 -2.11 -8.38 -9.10
C THR A 40 -2.42 -9.87 -9.11
N GLN A 41 -2.21 -10.56 -10.24
CA GLN A 41 -2.41 -12.00 -10.34
C GLN A 41 -1.41 -12.81 -9.51
N LEU A 42 -0.12 -12.41 -9.47
CA LEU A 42 0.86 -13.03 -8.60
C LEU A 42 0.49 -12.79 -7.13
N MET A 43 0.12 -11.56 -6.81
CA MET A 43 -0.30 -11.17 -5.46
C MET A 43 -1.49 -12.01 -4.98
N ALA A 44 -2.53 -12.15 -5.80
CA ALA A 44 -3.69 -12.98 -5.47
C ALA A 44 -3.35 -14.46 -5.30
N ARG A 45 -2.52 -15.03 -6.18
CA ARG A 45 -2.05 -16.42 -6.03
C ARG A 45 -1.30 -16.63 -4.72
N GLN A 46 -0.36 -15.76 -4.40
CA GLN A 46 0.45 -15.89 -3.18
C GLN A 46 -0.38 -15.67 -1.91
N LEU A 47 -1.36 -14.75 -1.91
CA LEU A 47 -2.29 -14.63 -0.79
C LEU A 47 -3.15 -15.89 -0.61
N ALA A 48 -3.64 -16.47 -1.71
CA ALA A 48 -4.37 -17.74 -1.67
C ALA A 48 -3.50 -18.90 -1.16
N ASP A 49 -2.21 -18.94 -1.53
CA ASP A 49 -1.25 -19.92 -1.03
C ASP A 49 -1.07 -19.80 0.48
N LEU A 50 -0.89 -18.61 1.01
CA LEU A 50 -0.80 -18.37 2.46
C LEU A 50 -2.07 -18.80 3.19
N LYS A 51 -3.26 -18.46 2.66
CA LYS A 51 -4.55 -18.90 3.22
C LYS A 51 -4.71 -20.42 3.21
N ALA A 52 -4.10 -21.09 2.23
CA ALA A 52 -4.08 -22.55 2.14
C ALA A 52 -2.96 -23.22 2.97
N GLY A 53 -2.26 -22.48 3.81
CA GLY A 53 -1.20 -23.01 4.67
C GLY A 53 0.14 -23.21 3.96
N ARG A 54 0.37 -22.62 2.81
CA ARG A 54 1.62 -22.72 2.05
C ARG A 54 2.50 -21.50 2.26
N THR A 55 3.79 -21.73 2.45
CA THR A 55 4.82 -20.69 2.50
C THR A 55 5.02 -20.10 1.10
N ILE A 56 5.28 -18.81 1.01
CA ILE A 56 5.54 -18.10 -0.25
C ILE A 56 6.87 -17.36 -0.22
N GLU A 57 7.37 -17.04 -1.42
CA GLU A 57 8.50 -16.14 -1.63
C GLU A 57 7.95 -14.82 -2.20
N GLN A 58 7.72 -13.85 -1.30
CA GLN A 58 7.20 -12.54 -1.68
C GLN A 58 8.29 -11.74 -2.38
N PRO A 59 8.01 -11.12 -3.53
CA PRO A 59 8.97 -10.21 -4.16
C PRO A 59 9.25 -8.99 -3.28
N ILE A 60 10.44 -8.43 -3.41
CA ILE A 60 10.87 -7.20 -2.76
C ILE A 60 11.04 -6.13 -3.83
N TYR A 61 10.45 -4.96 -3.61
CA TYR A 61 10.61 -3.82 -4.48
C TYR A 61 11.63 -2.83 -3.89
N ASP A 62 12.60 -2.45 -4.71
CA ASP A 62 13.61 -1.46 -4.39
C ASP A 62 13.17 -0.09 -4.91
N TYR A 63 12.86 0.83 -3.99
CA TYR A 63 12.39 2.17 -4.33
C TYR A 63 13.47 3.09 -4.90
N ASP A 64 14.73 2.84 -4.54
CA ASP A 64 15.86 3.66 -5.04
C ASP A 64 16.17 3.30 -6.49
N LEU A 65 16.03 2.01 -6.82
CA LEU A 65 16.24 1.50 -8.16
C LEU A 65 14.96 1.54 -9.03
N HIS A 66 13.79 1.79 -8.44
CA HIS A 66 12.49 1.65 -9.09
C HIS A 66 12.29 0.29 -9.77
N ASP A 67 12.75 -0.79 -9.12
CA ASP A 67 12.75 -2.12 -9.69
C ASP A 67 12.52 -3.19 -8.62
N ARG A 68 12.16 -4.42 -9.05
CA ARG A 68 12.18 -5.58 -8.15
C ARG A 68 13.60 -6.01 -7.87
N SER A 69 13.86 -6.32 -6.60
CA SER A 69 15.08 -7.02 -6.20
C SER A 69 15.11 -8.45 -6.78
N THR A 70 16.30 -8.99 -6.94
CA THR A 70 16.49 -10.42 -7.20
C THR A 70 16.24 -11.28 -5.94
N GLU A 71 16.23 -10.64 -4.76
CA GLU A 71 15.91 -11.29 -3.50
C GLU A 71 14.40 -11.32 -3.27
N THR A 72 13.97 -12.33 -2.51
CA THR A 72 12.59 -12.48 -2.06
C THR A 72 12.53 -12.52 -0.54
N ARG A 73 11.34 -12.35 0.00
CA ARG A 73 11.08 -12.53 1.42
C ARG A 73 10.19 -13.75 1.64
N THR A 74 10.69 -14.73 2.36
CA THR A 74 9.89 -15.88 2.77
C THR A 74 8.82 -15.45 3.77
N ILE A 75 7.56 -15.74 3.48
CA ILE A 75 6.43 -15.54 4.39
C ILE A 75 5.77 -16.89 4.64
N SER A 76 5.74 -17.28 5.92
CA SER A 76 5.02 -18.46 6.36
C SER A 76 3.56 -18.15 6.69
N PRO A 77 2.66 -19.14 6.57
CA PRO A 77 1.27 -19.02 6.97
C PRO A 77 1.15 -18.62 8.45
N ALA A 78 0.10 -17.87 8.75
CA ALA A 78 -0.24 -17.44 10.09
C ALA A 78 -1.75 -17.45 10.28
N PRO A 79 -2.27 -17.58 11.54
CA PRO A 79 -3.70 -17.50 11.81
C PRO A 79 -4.34 -16.21 11.34
N ILE A 80 -3.59 -15.11 11.37
CA ILE A 80 -4.01 -13.79 10.88
C ILE A 80 -2.99 -13.31 9.86
N ILE A 81 -3.47 -12.99 8.66
CA ILE A 81 -2.69 -12.40 7.59
C ILE A 81 -3.20 -10.97 7.38
N ILE A 82 -2.33 -9.98 7.54
CA ILE A 82 -2.67 -8.58 7.26
C ILE A 82 -2.11 -8.23 5.89
N LEU A 83 -3.00 -8.09 4.91
CA LEU A 83 -2.68 -7.48 3.62
C LEU A 83 -2.77 -5.97 3.76
N GLU A 84 -1.70 -5.25 3.45
CA GLU A 84 -1.68 -3.79 3.48
C GLU A 84 -1.22 -3.21 2.14
N GLY A 85 -1.84 -2.09 1.77
CA GLY A 85 -1.51 -1.35 0.56
C GLY A 85 -2.68 -0.50 0.07
N ILE A 86 -2.38 0.45 -0.80
CA ILE A 86 -3.37 1.42 -1.31
C ILE A 86 -4.41 0.79 -2.25
N HIS A 87 -4.09 -0.35 -2.85
CA HIS A 87 -4.98 -1.07 -3.77
C HIS A 87 -5.51 -2.39 -3.19
N ALA A 88 -5.17 -2.73 -1.94
CA ALA A 88 -5.56 -3.98 -1.29
C ALA A 88 -7.07 -4.26 -1.40
N LEU A 89 -7.92 -3.23 -1.31
CA LEU A 89 -9.37 -3.34 -1.40
C LEU A 89 -9.93 -3.03 -2.80
N SER A 90 -9.14 -2.47 -3.71
CA SER A 90 -9.61 -2.07 -5.05
C SER A 90 -9.31 -3.09 -6.15
N VAL A 91 -8.42 -4.05 -5.89
CA VAL A 91 -8.06 -5.12 -6.84
C VAL A 91 -9.11 -6.24 -6.80
N PRO A 92 -9.84 -6.51 -7.90
CA PRO A 92 -10.93 -7.47 -7.90
C PRO A 92 -10.51 -8.90 -7.52
N GLU A 93 -9.30 -9.30 -7.91
CA GLU A 93 -8.76 -10.64 -7.65
C GLU A 93 -8.48 -10.89 -6.17
N LEU A 94 -8.30 -9.84 -5.38
CA LEU A 94 -8.06 -9.94 -3.93
C LEU A 94 -9.35 -10.00 -3.11
N LYS A 95 -10.43 -9.38 -3.59
CA LYS A 95 -11.70 -9.28 -2.84
C LYS A 95 -12.20 -10.63 -2.28
N PRO A 96 -12.23 -11.73 -3.04
CA PRO A 96 -12.70 -13.02 -2.51
C PRO A 96 -11.75 -13.67 -1.50
N LEU A 97 -10.56 -13.13 -1.32
CA LEU A 97 -9.54 -13.66 -0.40
C LEU A 97 -9.50 -12.89 0.93
N ILE A 98 -10.21 -11.78 1.03
CA ILE A 98 -10.25 -10.92 2.21
C ILE A 98 -11.45 -11.31 3.06
N ASP A 99 -11.21 -11.66 4.33
CA ASP A 99 -12.25 -12.04 5.27
C ASP A 99 -12.81 -10.81 6.04
N LEU A 100 -11.98 -9.79 6.25
CA LEU A 100 -12.36 -8.51 6.86
C LEU A 100 -11.63 -7.37 6.16
N SER A 101 -12.40 -6.49 5.53
CA SER A 101 -11.90 -5.33 4.82
C SER A 101 -12.00 -4.07 5.68
N ILE A 102 -10.86 -3.36 5.79
CA ILE A 102 -10.74 -2.16 6.62
C ILE A 102 -10.20 -1.02 5.76
N TYR A 103 -10.94 0.07 5.71
CA TYR A 103 -10.48 1.31 5.10
C TYR A 103 -10.11 2.32 6.17
N VAL A 104 -8.91 2.89 6.07
CA VAL A 104 -8.46 3.97 6.97
C VAL A 104 -8.72 5.29 6.27
N ASP A 105 -9.70 6.03 6.75
CA ASP A 105 -10.10 7.34 6.19
C ASP A 105 -9.24 8.45 6.79
N THR A 106 -8.23 8.85 6.04
CA THR A 106 -7.34 9.96 6.38
C THR A 106 -7.68 11.17 5.52
N PRO A 107 -7.95 12.36 6.08
CA PRO A 107 -8.18 13.59 5.33
C PRO A 107 -7.06 13.90 4.32
N ASP A 108 -7.45 14.47 3.17
CA ASP A 108 -6.53 14.75 2.05
C ASP A 108 -5.34 15.61 2.43
N ASP A 109 -5.57 16.66 3.20
CA ASP A 109 -4.54 17.58 3.68
C ASP A 109 -3.51 16.88 4.57
N LEU A 110 -3.96 15.96 5.42
CA LEU A 110 -3.07 15.15 6.27
C LEU A 110 -2.27 14.14 5.46
N ARG A 111 -2.89 13.49 4.48
CA ARG A 111 -2.18 12.57 3.57
C ARG A 111 -1.09 13.32 2.82
N LEU A 112 -1.39 14.51 2.30
CA LEU A 112 -0.42 15.35 1.61
C LEU A 112 0.69 15.83 2.55
N ALA A 113 0.35 16.30 3.75
CA ALA A 113 1.34 16.75 4.74
C ALA A 113 2.30 15.63 5.16
N ARG A 114 1.76 14.42 5.43
CA ARG A 114 2.57 13.24 5.76
C ARG A 114 3.46 12.81 4.60
N ARG A 115 2.92 12.82 3.37
CA ARG A 115 3.69 12.50 2.17
C ARG A 115 4.83 13.50 1.96
N LEU A 116 4.55 14.80 2.02
CA LEU A 116 5.57 15.85 1.89
C LEU A 116 6.69 15.63 2.89
N ARG A 117 6.34 15.45 4.16
CA ARG A 117 7.34 15.22 5.22
C ARG A 117 8.20 13.99 4.93
N ARG A 118 7.58 12.84 4.65
CA ARG A 118 8.30 11.60 4.36
C ARG A 118 9.20 11.74 3.15
N ASP A 119 8.66 12.22 2.02
CA ASP A 119 9.37 12.21 0.75
C ASP A 119 10.50 13.26 0.73
N VAL A 120 10.35 14.39 1.44
CA VAL A 120 11.41 15.40 1.57
C VAL A 120 12.48 14.96 2.56
N VAL A 121 12.07 14.49 3.77
CA VAL A 121 13.04 14.21 4.86
C VAL A 121 13.72 12.86 4.67
N GLU A 122 12.98 11.82 4.26
CA GLU A 122 13.49 10.44 4.23
C GLU A 122 13.96 10.02 2.84
N ARG A 123 13.43 10.65 1.77
CA ARG A 123 13.73 10.29 0.37
C ARG A 123 14.46 11.39 -0.40
N GLY A 124 14.80 12.51 0.25
CA GLY A 124 15.58 13.60 -0.34
C GLY A 124 14.92 14.32 -1.53
N ARG A 125 13.59 14.20 -1.70
CA ARG A 125 12.86 14.83 -2.81
C ARG A 125 12.65 16.33 -2.56
N SER A 126 12.52 17.12 -3.62
CA SER A 126 12.08 18.52 -3.47
C SER A 126 10.57 18.61 -3.25
N VAL A 127 10.13 19.67 -2.56
CA VAL A 127 8.72 19.96 -2.34
C VAL A 127 7.98 20.08 -3.67
N GLU A 128 8.56 20.77 -4.66
CA GLU A 128 7.99 20.95 -6.00
C GLU A 128 7.76 19.61 -6.70
N SER A 129 8.75 18.69 -6.62
CA SER A 129 8.64 17.35 -7.22
C SER A 129 7.52 16.54 -6.60
N VAL A 130 7.37 16.59 -5.26
CA VAL A 130 6.30 15.87 -4.55
C VAL A 130 4.94 16.44 -4.90
N LEU A 131 4.79 17.78 -4.94
CA LEU A 131 3.53 18.44 -5.29
C LEU A 131 3.16 18.20 -6.75
N ALA A 132 4.12 18.27 -7.67
CA ALA A 132 3.88 18.01 -9.09
C ALA A 132 3.33 16.57 -9.29
N GLN A 133 3.93 15.57 -8.67
CA GLN A 133 3.45 14.20 -8.74
C GLN A 133 2.08 14.04 -8.05
N TYR A 134 1.89 14.65 -6.87
CA TYR A 134 0.62 14.57 -6.16
C TYR A 134 -0.54 15.11 -6.99
N LEU A 135 -0.38 16.28 -7.58
CA LEU A 135 -1.40 16.91 -8.41
C LEU A 135 -1.55 16.23 -9.78
N GLY A 136 -0.47 15.67 -10.31
CA GLY A 136 -0.46 15.03 -11.63
C GLY A 136 -1.11 13.65 -11.63
N THR A 137 -0.73 12.76 -10.73
CA THR A 137 -1.14 11.35 -10.74
C THR A 137 -1.79 10.89 -9.44
N VAL A 138 -1.17 11.14 -8.29
CA VAL A 138 -1.54 10.54 -7.00
C VAL A 138 -2.97 10.84 -6.60
N ARG A 139 -3.36 12.14 -6.64
CA ARG A 139 -4.70 12.58 -6.25
C ARG A 139 -5.78 11.98 -7.16
N ALA A 140 -5.54 11.98 -8.46
CA ALA A 140 -6.49 11.42 -9.43
C ALA A 140 -6.62 9.90 -9.28
N ALA A 141 -5.51 9.19 -9.09
CA ALA A 141 -5.50 7.74 -8.86
C ALA A 141 -6.21 7.36 -7.55
N HIS A 142 -6.00 8.12 -6.48
CA HIS A 142 -6.70 7.90 -5.21
C HIS A 142 -8.22 7.94 -5.39
N TYR A 143 -8.77 8.99 -6.00
CA TYR A 143 -10.21 9.10 -6.20
C TYR A 143 -10.78 8.12 -7.21
N ARG A 144 -9.97 7.64 -8.13
CA ARG A 144 -10.38 6.64 -9.12
C ARG A 144 -10.38 5.23 -8.56
N HIS A 145 -9.36 4.85 -7.78
CA HIS A 145 -9.09 3.46 -7.42
C HIS A 145 -9.25 3.20 -5.92
N THR A 146 -8.68 4.04 -5.06
CA THR A 146 -8.62 3.77 -3.62
C THR A 146 -9.88 4.24 -2.89
N TYR A 147 -10.32 5.47 -3.13
CA TYR A 147 -11.44 6.07 -2.43
C TYR A 147 -12.77 5.32 -2.59
N PRO A 148 -13.13 4.77 -3.77
CA PRO A 148 -14.36 4.00 -3.92
C PRO A 148 -14.43 2.76 -3.01
N ALA A 149 -13.29 2.16 -2.68
CA ALA A 149 -13.25 0.99 -1.80
C ALA A 149 -13.71 1.30 -0.36
N MET A 150 -13.71 2.56 0.05
CA MET A 150 -14.26 2.99 1.34
C MET A 150 -15.75 2.62 1.50
N PHE A 151 -16.51 2.70 0.41
CA PHE A 151 -17.97 2.42 0.44
C PHE A 151 -18.29 0.93 0.41
N GLU A 152 -17.31 0.09 0.13
CA GLU A 152 -17.43 -1.37 0.07
C GLU A 152 -16.77 -2.06 1.26
N ALA A 153 -15.99 -1.32 2.07
CA ALA A 153 -15.26 -1.88 3.21
C ALA A 153 -16.21 -2.26 4.36
N ASP A 154 -15.90 -3.36 5.06
CA ASP A 154 -16.64 -3.81 6.25
C ASP A 154 -16.50 -2.82 7.41
N LEU A 155 -15.34 -2.17 7.52
CA LEU A 155 -15.05 -1.15 8.51
C LEU A 155 -14.38 0.05 7.86
N VAL A 156 -14.87 1.25 8.20
CA VAL A 156 -14.19 2.52 7.90
C VAL A 156 -13.72 3.13 9.20
N ILE A 157 -12.44 3.38 9.32
CA ILE A 157 -11.82 3.90 10.53
C ILE A 157 -11.28 5.30 10.23
N ALA A 158 -11.79 6.29 10.97
CA ALA A 158 -11.26 7.64 10.89
C ALA A 158 -9.83 7.68 11.43
N ASP A 159 -8.92 8.27 10.67
CA ASP A 159 -7.55 8.50 11.12
C ASP A 159 -7.50 9.73 12.05
N GLU A 160 -7.76 9.52 13.33
CA GLU A 160 -7.61 10.52 14.37
C GLU A 160 -6.16 10.63 14.89
N GLY A 161 -5.28 9.78 14.37
CA GLY A 161 -3.89 9.64 14.80
C GLY A 161 -3.00 10.79 14.33
N LEU A 162 -3.47 12.03 14.51
CA LEU A 162 -2.64 13.21 14.35
C LEU A 162 -1.59 13.25 15.44
N PRO A 163 -0.30 13.14 15.10
CA PRO A 163 0.71 13.51 16.08
C PRO A 163 0.49 14.99 16.45
N ALA A 164 0.51 15.31 17.73
CA ALA A 164 0.58 16.68 18.16
C ALA A 164 1.75 17.38 17.45
N TYR A 165 1.65 18.70 17.28
CA TYR A 165 2.70 19.48 16.63
C TYR A 165 4.09 19.10 17.16
N GLY A 166 4.99 18.68 16.27
CA GLY A 166 6.33 18.23 16.61
C GLY A 166 6.48 16.74 16.95
N GLN A 167 5.41 15.97 17.07
CA GLN A 167 5.48 14.51 17.26
C GLN A 167 5.51 13.76 15.92
N VAL A 168 6.18 12.60 15.92
CA VAL A 168 6.35 11.78 14.71
C VAL A 168 5.29 10.67 14.59
N ARG A 169 4.69 10.30 15.74
CA ARG A 169 3.75 9.15 15.84
C ARG A 169 2.45 9.58 16.52
N ALA A 170 1.37 8.88 16.18
CA ALA A 170 0.12 8.95 16.91
C ALA A 170 0.32 8.58 18.39
N SER A 171 -0.48 9.16 19.28
CA SER A 171 -0.48 8.75 20.69
C SER A 171 -1.01 7.31 20.83
N GLU A 172 -0.60 6.61 21.89
CA GLU A 172 -1.10 5.27 22.17
C GLU A 172 -2.62 5.24 22.32
N ASP A 173 -3.21 6.27 22.92
CA ASP A 173 -4.66 6.41 23.07
C ASP A 173 -5.36 6.58 21.71
N ALA A 174 -4.78 7.33 20.77
CA ALA A 174 -5.33 7.48 19.43
C ALA A 174 -5.26 6.15 18.66
N ILE A 175 -4.15 5.43 18.76
CA ILE A 175 -4.00 4.10 18.18
C ILE A 175 -5.01 3.12 18.79
N ALA A 176 -5.17 3.13 20.12
CA ALA A 176 -6.13 2.27 20.80
C ALA A 176 -7.56 2.53 20.35
N ARG A 177 -7.98 3.80 20.19
CA ARG A 177 -9.30 4.15 19.65
C ARG A 177 -9.51 3.66 18.24
N MET A 178 -8.50 3.79 17.38
CA MET A 178 -8.58 3.29 15.98
C MET A 178 -8.66 1.77 15.92
N LEU A 179 -7.96 1.06 16.81
CA LEU A 179 -7.96 -0.40 16.84
C LEU A 179 -9.21 -1.00 17.49
N ALA A 180 -9.87 -0.28 18.39
CA ALA A 180 -11.02 -0.82 19.14
C ALA A 180 -12.09 -1.46 18.24
N PRO A 181 -12.62 -0.80 17.17
CA PRO A 181 -13.64 -1.39 16.32
C PRO A 181 -13.14 -2.63 15.55
N ILE A 182 -11.86 -2.69 15.21
CA ILE A 182 -11.26 -3.87 14.56
C ILE A 182 -11.27 -5.04 15.53
N LEU A 183 -10.77 -4.83 16.75
CA LEU A 183 -10.69 -5.88 17.77
C LEU A 183 -12.07 -6.37 18.17
N ASP A 184 -13.06 -5.48 18.28
CA ASP A 184 -14.43 -5.86 18.60
C ASP A 184 -15.07 -6.68 17.47
N ARG A 185 -14.82 -6.33 16.21
CA ARG A 185 -15.27 -7.13 15.07
C ARG A 185 -14.64 -8.52 15.07
N MET A 186 -13.34 -8.61 15.26
CA MET A 186 -12.61 -9.89 15.32
C MET A 186 -13.09 -10.79 16.46
N ARG A 187 -13.39 -10.22 17.64
CA ARG A 187 -14.00 -10.98 18.75
C ARG A 187 -15.39 -11.48 18.41
N THR A 188 -16.21 -10.63 17.80
CA THR A 188 -17.58 -11.01 17.40
C THR A 188 -17.58 -12.16 16.39
N GLU A 189 -16.60 -12.21 15.51
CA GLU A 189 -16.43 -13.27 14.51
C GLU A 189 -15.63 -14.48 15.02
N GLY A 190 -15.18 -14.46 16.27
CA GLY A 190 -14.45 -15.57 16.87
C GLY A 190 -13.04 -15.78 16.32
N VAL A 191 -12.41 -14.72 15.82
CA VAL A 191 -11.04 -14.75 15.30
C VAL A 191 -10.02 -14.64 16.43
N ILE A 192 -10.36 -13.87 17.48
CA ILE A 192 -9.55 -13.66 18.70
C ILE A 192 -10.39 -13.77 19.95
#